data_865e8bf308bb32c123a3b42c76692768
#
_entry.id   865e8bf308bb32c123a3b42c76692768
#
_cell.length_a   1.000
_cell.length_b   1.000
_cell.length_c   1.000
_cell.angle_alpha   90.00
_cell.angle_beta   90.00
_cell.angle_gamma   90.00
#
_symmetry.space_group_name_H-M   'P 1'
#
loop_
_entity.id
_entity.type
_entity.pdbx_description
1 polymer ?
#
loop_
_entity_poly.entity_id
_entity_poly.type
_entity_poly.pdbx_seq_one_letter_code
_entity_poly.pdbx_strand_id
1 'polypeptide(L)'
;MLLYPEERNSSIFLLQDNIQSSLKYGSLLLVIDDGNKLVGYLQASRGRYKKIHHSAYIVVGILAAAAGKGLGKLLFKELDCWARNNNITRLELTVMKSNKIAQRLYSKMGFKIEGVKHNSIFMHGHYIDEYYMAKCF
;
A
#
# COMPACT_ATOMS: atom_id res chain seq x y z
N MET A 1 -9.16 -8.73 -13.39
CA MET A 1 -10.45 -9.42 -13.55
C MET A 1 -11.47 -8.90 -12.56
N LEU A 2 -12.68 -8.72 -13.02
CA LEU A 2 -13.75 -8.16 -12.19
C LEU A 2 -14.64 -9.26 -11.63
N LEU A 3 -15.20 -9.00 -10.44
CA LEU A 3 -16.21 -9.86 -9.87
C LEU A 3 -17.53 -9.74 -10.64
N TYR A 4 -18.32 -10.79 -10.59
CA TYR A 4 -19.68 -10.72 -11.10
C TYR A 4 -20.53 -9.84 -10.18
N PRO A 5 -21.54 -9.13 -10.75
CA PRO A 5 -22.36 -8.23 -9.92
C PRO A 5 -23.00 -8.88 -8.70
N GLU A 6 -23.41 -10.13 -8.82
CA GLU A 6 -24.07 -10.87 -7.74
C GLU A 6 -23.12 -11.21 -6.59
N GLU A 7 -21.83 -11.18 -6.81
CA GLU A 7 -20.88 -11.52 -5.74
C GLU A 7 -20.73 -10.42 -4.73
N ARG A 8 -20.86 -9.16 -5.14
CA ARG A 8 -20.87 -8.01 -4.25
C ARG A 8 -19.63 -7.83 -3.39
N ASN A 9 -18.68 -8.72 -3.47
CA ASN A 9 -17.47 -8.66 -2.68
C ASN A 9 -16.42 -7.86 -3.42
N SER A 10 -15.56 -7.21 -2.65
CA SER A 10 -14.41 -6.53 -3.23
C SER A 10 -13.43 -7.54 -3.79
N SER A 11 -12.83 -7.19 -4.89
CA SER A 11 -11.86 -8.02 -5.58
C SER A 11 -10.55 -7.27 -5.74
N ILE A 12 -9.45 -7.99 -5.58
CA ILE A 12 -8.12 -7.45 -5.81
C ILE A 12 -7.59 -8.01 -7.10
N PHE A 13 -7.07 -7.15 -7.96
CA PHE A 13 -6.43 -7.60 -9.19
C PHE A 13 -5.27 -6.69 -9.56
N LEU A 14 -4.37 -7.25 -10.36
CA LEU A 14 -3.22 -6.53 -10.87
C LEU A 14 -3.62 -5.75 -12.12
N LEU A 15 -3.39 -4.44 -12.09
CA LEU A 15 -3.65 -3.59 -13.23
C LEU A 15 -2.35 -3.46 -14.02
N GLN A 16 -2.32 -3.95 -15.25
CA GLN A 16 -1.11 -4.00 -16.05
C GLN A 16 -1.02 -2.91 -17.10
N ASP A 17 -2.14 -2.59 -17.74
CA ASP A 17 -2.14 -1.79 -18.95
C ASP A 17 -1.70 -0.33 -18.73
N ASN A 18 -1.94 0.21 -17.55
CA ASN A 18 -1.67 1.61 -17.28
C ASN A 18 -0.38 1.86 -16.52
N ILE A 19 0.42 0.82 -16.27
CA ILE A 19 1.61 0.94 -15.43
C ILE A 19 2.82 0.23 -16.02
N GLN A 20 2.94 0.26 -17.31
CA GLN A 20 4.06 -0.40 -18.02
C GLN A 20 5.42 -0.06 -17.42
N SER A 21 5.65 1.22 -17.10
CA SER A 21 6.92 1.64 -16.56
C SER A 21 7.19 1.07 -15.17
N SER A 22 6.15 0.97 -14.32
CA SER A 22 6.28 0.38 -12.99
C SER A 22 6.55 -1.11 -13.08
N LEU A 23 5.82 -1.83 -13.92
CA LEU A 23 6.02 -3.25 -14.12
C LEU A 23 7.39 -3.57 -14.69
N LYS A 24 7.91 -2.69 -15.53
CA LYS A 24 9.24 -2.85 -16.14
C LYS A 24 10.34 -3.01 -15.07
N TYR A 25 10.19 -2.36 -13.93
CA TYR A 25 11.16 -2.43 -12.84
C TYR A 25 10.76 -3.42 -11.75
N GLY A 26 9.74 -4.24 -12.00
CA GLY A 26 9.29 -5.22 -11.04
C GLY A 26 8.41 -4.67 -9.92
N SER A 27 7.77 -3.53 -10.16
CA SER A 27 6.84 -2.94 -9.20
C SER A 27 5.45 -3.55 -9.30
N LEU A 28 4.60 -3.25 -8.32
CA LEU A 28 3.27 -3.83 -8.19
C LEU A 28 2.22 -2.74 -8.10
N LEU A 29 1.07 -2.95 -8.73
CA LEU A 29 -0.12 -2.16 -8.48
C LEU A 29 -1.31 -3.09 -8.29
N LEU A 30 -1.93 -3.01 -7.13
CA LEU A 30 -3.15 -3.72 -6.81
C LEU A 30 -4.29 -2.71 -6.73
N VAL A 31 -5.46 -3.09 -7.21
CA VAL A 31 -6.66 -2.28 -7.10
C VAL A 31 -7.80 -3.12 -6.56
N ILE A 32 -8.71 -2.48 -5.82
CA ILE A 32 -9.90 -3.12 -5.30
C ILE A 32 -11.11 -2.54 -6.01
N ASP A 33 -11.92 -3.42 -6.56
CA ASP A 33 -13.17 -3.06 -7.23
C ASP A 33 -14.33 -3.70 -6.47
N ASP A 34 -15.35 -2.90 -6.14
CA ASP A 34 -16.52 -3.41 -5.42
C ASP A 34 -17.64 -3.88 -6.37
N GLY A 35 -17.33 -3.97 -7.67
CA GLY A 35 -18.29 -4.32 -8.71
C GLY A 35 -18.83 -3.11 -9.48
N ASN A 36 -18.72 -1.91 -8.92
CA ASN A 36 -19.20 -0.67 -9.51
C ASN A 36 -18.09 0.34 -9.76
N LYS A 37 -17.12 0.40 -8.88
CA LYS A 37 -16.03 1.38 -8.97
C LYS A 37 -14.82 0.90 -8.19
N LEU A 38 -13.69 1.52 -8.45
CA LEU A 38 -12.48 1.27 -7.68
C LEU A 38 -12.61 1.93 -6.32
N VAL A 39 -12.39 1.19 -5.26
CA VAL A 39 -12.54 1.66 -3.88
C VAL A 39 -11.21 1.68 -3.11
N GLY A 40 -10.18 1.11 -3.68
CA GLY A 40 -8.87 1.12 -3.04
C GLY A 40 -7.77 0.70 -3.98
N TYR A 41 -6.54 1.00 -3.58
CA TYR A 41 -5.37 0.59 -4.33
C TYR A 41 -4.17 0.45 -3.40
N LEU A 42 -3.17 -0.29 -3.87
CA LEU A 42 -1.86 -0.35 -3.24
C LEU A 42 -0.81 -0.41 -4.34
N GLN A 43 0.17 0.47 -4.26
CA GLN A 43 1.29 0.50 -5.17
C GLN A 43 2.56 0.19 -4.39
N ALA A 44 3.38 -0.71 -4.92
CA ALA A 44 4.68 -1.02 -4.35
C ALA A 44 5.74 -0.68 -5.40
N SER A 45 6.54 0.32 -5.12
CA SER A 45 7.59 0.77 -6.02
C SER A 45 8.91 0.17 -5.57
N ARG A 46 9.41 -0.78 -6.35
CA ARG A 46 10.67 -1.45 -6.07
C ARG A 46 11.86 -0.53 -6.33
N GLY A 47 12.87 -0.62 -5.47
CA GLY A 47 14.11 0.11 -5.68
C GLY A 47 14.76 -0.29 -6.99
N ARG A 48 15.19 0.72 -7.78
CA ARG A 48 15.69 0.53 -9.15
C ARG A 48 17.13 0.06 -9.18
N TYR A 49 17.90 0.39 -8.15
CA TYR A 49 19.33 0.11 -8.12
C TYR A 49 19.62 -1.13 -7.29
N LYS A 50 20.71 -1.81 -7.61
CA LYS A 50 21.05 -3.08 -7.00
C LYS A 50 21.03 -3.07 -5.48
N LYS A 51 21.54 -2.00 -4.88
CA LYS A 51 21.61 -1.88 -3.40
C LYS A 51 20.27 -1.76 -2.71
N ILE A 52 19.23 -1.34 -3.42
CA ILE A 52 17.89 -1.15 -2.87
C ILE A 52 16.84 -1.99 -3.58
N HIS A 53 17.25 -2.94 -4.40
CA HIS A 53 16.34 -3.76 -5.19
C HIS A 53 15.55 -4.76 -4.33
N HIS A 54 15.97 -4.97 -3.10
CA HIS A 54 15.27 -5.78 -2.11
C HIS A 54 14.18 -5.01 -1.36
N SER A 55 14.02 -3.73 -1.63
CA SER A 55 13.14 -2.84 -0.90
C SER A 55 12.06 -2.30 -1.83
N ALA A 56 10.85 -2.11 -1.29
CA ALA A 56 9.76 -1.49 -2.02
C ALA A 56 9.07 -0.44 -1.14
N TYR A 57 8.74 0.70 -1.76
CA TYR A 57 8.01 1.78 -1.11
C TYR A 57 6.51 1.63 -1.41
N ILE A 58 5.69 1.71 -0.37
CA ILE A 58 4.27 1.40 -0.45
C ILE A 58 3.46 2.68 -0.37
N VAL A 59 2.52 2.81 -1.30
CA VAL A 59 1.47 3.82 -1.23
C VAL A 59 0.14 3.08 -1.27
N VAL A 60 -0.73 3.37 -0.33
CA VAL A 60 -2.02 2.70 -0.23
C VAL A 60 -3.12 3.73 0.01
N GLY A 61 -4.25 3.53 -0.62
CA GLY A 61 -5.42 4.38 -0.44
C GLY A 61 -6.69 3.56 -0.49
N ILE A 62 -7.63 3.87 0.40
CA ILE A 62 -8.95 3.24 0.44
C ILE A 62 -9.96 4.35 0.63
N LEU A 63 -11.03 4.36 -0.19
CA LEU A 63 -12.09 5.34 -0.05
C LEU A 63 -12.72 5.24 1.33
N ALA A 64 -13.06 6.39 1.92
CA ALA A 64 -13.66 6.44 3.25
C ALA A 64 -14.93 5.61 3.34
N ALA A 65 -15.75 5.61 2.29
CA ALA A 65 -16.98 4.83 2.24
C ALA A 65 -16.74 3.32 2.28
N ALA A 66 -15.55 2.87 1.92
CA ALA A 66 -15.18 1.46 1.92
C ALA A 66 -14.30 1.08 3.11
N ALA A 67 -13.95 2.03 3.97
CA ALA A 67 -13.10 1.78 5.11
C ALA A 67 -13.80 0.88 6.15
N GLY A 68 -13.01 0.18 6.95
CA GLY A 68 -13.53 -0.67 8.01
C GLY A 68 -14.06 -2.03 7.56
N LYS A 69 -13.84 -2.40 6.29
CA LYS A 69 -14.33 -3.66 5.73
C LYS A 69 -13.23 -4.70 5.55
N GLY A 70 -12.07 -4.49 6.13
CA GLY A 70 -10.95 -5.41 6.01
C GLY A 70 -10.20 -5.34 4.67
N LEU A 71 -10.46 -4.33 3.85
CA LEU A 71 -9.84 -4.21 2.54
C LEU A 71 -8.34 -3.96 2.62
N GLY A 72 -7.92 -3.17 3.59
CA GLY A 72 -6.49 -2.95 3.83
C GLY A 72 -5.74 -4.23 4.13
N LYS A 73 -6.34 -5.10 4.94
CA LYS A 73 -5.75 -6.41 5.24
C LYS A 73 -5.60 -7.25 4.00
N LEU A 74 -6.59 -7.25 3.12
CA LEU A 74 -6.52 -7.98 1.85
C LEU A 74 -5.36 -7.48 0.99
N LEU A 75 -5.25 -6.16 0.87
CA LEU A 75 -4.17 -5.56 0.08
C LEU A 75 -2.79 -5.97 0.64
N PHE A 76 -2.61 -5.88 1.95
CA PHE A 76 -1.32 -6.22 2.56
C PHE A 76 -1.01 -7.71 2.52
N LYS A 77 -2.01 -8.57 2.54
CA LYS A 77 -1.79 -10.01 2.34
C LYS A 77 -1.27 -10.30 0.93
N GLU A 78 -1.87 -9.67 -0.08
CA GLU A 78 -1.41 -9.81 -1.45
C GLU A 78 -0.02 -9.21 -1.64
N LEU A 79 0.25 -8.09 -0.98
CA LEU A 79 1.57 -7.47 -0.99
C LEU A 79 2.63 -8.42 -0.43
N ASP A 80 2.33 -9.09 0.69
CA ASP A 80 3.26 -10.04 1.29
C ASP A 80 3.57 -11.20 0.34
N CYS A 81 2.56 -11.72 -0.33
CA CYS A 81 2.75 -12.78 -1.33
C CYS A 81 3.67 -12.31 -2.46
N TRP A 82 3.40 -11.13 -2.99
CA TRP A 82 4.23 -10.56 -4.05
C TRP A 82 5.66 -10.37 -3.58
N ALA A 83 5.85 -9.83 -2.38
CA ALA A 83 7.17 -9.57 -1.84
C ALA A 83 7.98 -10.86 -1.73
N ARG A 84 7.38 -11.92 -1.20
CA ARG A 84 8.06 -13.21 -1.06
C ARG A 84 8.40 -13.83 -2.41
N ASN A 85 7.51 -13.69 -3.37
CA ASN A 85 7.72 -14.27 -4.71
C ASN A 85 8.73 -13.46 -5.54
N ASN A 86 9.07 -12.25 -5.11
CA ASN A 86 9.97 -11.38 -5.85
C ASN A 86 11.23 -11.00 -5.08
N ASN A 87 11.53 -11.73 -4.01
CA ASN A 87 12.72 -11.51 -3.19
C ASN A 87 12.80 -10.11 -2.60
N ILE A 88 11.66 -9.52 -2.28
CA ILE A 88 11.57 -8.27 -1.53
C ILE A 88 11.63 -8.63 -0.05
N THR A 89 12.59 -8.06 0.66
CA THR A 89 12.79 -8.33 2.08
C THR A 89 12.50 -7.13 2.95
N ARG A 90 12.22 -5.98 2.36
CA ARG A 90 11.89 -4.77 3.08
C ARG A 90 10.75 -4.03 2.39
N LEU A 91 9.70 -3.74 3.15
CA LEU A 91 8.59 -2.88 2.71
C LEU A 91 8.58 -1.65 3.60
N GLU A 92 8.43 -0.48 3.01
CA GLU A 92 8.45 0.76 3.77
C GLU A 92 7.37 1.72 3.30
N LEU A 93 6.89 2.55 4.22
CA LEU A 93 5.87 3.56 3.94
C LEU A 93 6.01 4.71 4.92
N THR A 94 5.25 5.77 4.65
CA THR A 94 5.09 6.86 5.60
C THR A 94 3.62 7.01 5.94
N VAL A 95 3.33 7.51 7.13
CA VAL A 95 1.96 7.73 7.58
C VAL A 95 1.91 8.97 8.48
N MET A 96 0.89 9.81 8.30
CA MET A 96 0.73 10.99 9.15
C MET A 96 0.56 10.56 10.61
N LYS A 97 1.20 11.29 11.51
CA LYS A 97 1.10 11.00 12.95
C LYS A 97 -0.34 11.06 13.45
N SER A 98 -1.18 11.86 12.82
CA SER A 98 -2.59 11.97 13.17
C SER A 98 -3.45 10.81 12.65
N ASN A 99 -2.96 10.04 11.70
CA ASN A 99 -3.74 8.96 11.09
C ASN A 99 -3.60 7.68 11.91
N LYS A 100 -4.34 7.60 13.01
CA LYS A 100 -4.26 6.48 13.95
C LYS A 100 -4.82 5.18 13.36
N ILE A 101 -5.83 5.29 12.50
CA ILE A 101 -6.45 4.13 11.87
C ILE A 101 -5.45 3.41 10.97
N ALA A 102 -4.75 4.17 10.12
CA ALA A 102 -3.75 3.60 9.25
C ALA A 102 -2.58 3.01 10.04
N GLN A 103 -2.12 3.71 11.09
CA GLN A 103 -1.05 3.21 11.94
C GLN A 103 -1.40 1.85 12.56
N ARG A 104 -2.63 1.68 13.02
CA ARG A 104 -3.08 0.41 13.59
C ARG A 104 -3.07 -0.69 12.54
N LEU A 105 -3.54 -0.39 11.34
CA LEU A 105 -3.52 -1.36 10.25
C LEU A 105 -2.08 -1.80 9.95
N TYR A 106 -1.18 -0.83 9.77
CA TYR A 106 0.20 -1.15 9.43
C TYR A 106 0.88 -1.93 10.55
N SER A 107 0.64 -1.57 11.80
CA SER A 107 1.18 -2.33 12.94
C SER A 107 0.67 -3.77 12.95
N LYS A 108 -0.63 -3.98 12.68
CA LYS A 108 -1.21 -5.33 12.59
C LYS A 108 -0.59 -6.14 11.46
N MET A 109 -0.19 -5.48 10.39
CA MET A 109 0.43 -6.17 9.25
C MET A 109 1.93 -6.34 9.42
N GLY A 110 2.48 -6.00 10.56
CA GLY A 110 3.88 -6.25 10.90
C GLY A 110 4.84 -5.09 10.68
N PHE A 111 4.33 -3.91 10.35
CA PHE A 111 5.16 -2.72 10.20
C PHE A 111 5.49 -2.12 11.56
N LYS A 112 6.69 -1.57 11.68
CA LYS A 112 7.17 -0.92 12.90
C LYS A 112 7.65 0.48 12.58
N ILE A 113 7.52 1.39 13.54
CA ILE A 113 8.00 2.75 13.39
C ILE A 113 9.52 2.76 13.43
N GLU A 114 10.14 3.39 12.44
CA GLU A 114 11.59 3.53 12.37
C GLU A 114 12.07 4.96 12.62
N GLY A 115 11.17 5.92 12.52
CA GLY A 115 11.57 7.30 12.75
C GLY A 115 10.44 8.27 12.46
N VAL A 116 10.74 9.55 12.59
CA VAL A 116 9.79 10.64 12.34
C VAL A 116 10.30 11.52 11.22
N LYS A 117 9.41 11.82 10.27
CA LYS A 117 9.67 12.76 9.19
C LYS A 117 9.02 14.08 9.57
N HIS A 118 9.84 15.04 10.00
CA HIS A 118 9.34 16.30 10.53
C HIS A 118 8.86 17.24 9.44
N ASN A 119 7.70 17.89 9.68
CA ASN A 119 7.13 18.91 8.80
C ASN A 119 6.99 18.45 7.36
N SER A 120 6.66 17.20 7.15
CA SER A 120 6.63 16.60 5.82
C SER A 120 5.36 16.94 5.04
N ILE A 121 4.27 17.26 5.74
CA ILE A 121 2.98 17.60 5.14
C ILE A 121 2.58 18.99 5.61
N PHE A 122 2.09 19.82 4.68
CA PHE A 122 1.50 21.10 5.02
C PHE A 122 0.02 21.05 4.68
N MET A 123 -0.84 21.17 5.69
CA MET A 123 -2.27 20.99 5.52
C MET A 123 -3.02 21.85 6.54
N HIS A 124 -4.07 22.54 6.08
CA HIS A 124 -4.90 23.39 6.94
C HIS A 124 -4.09 24.45 7.72
N GLY A 125 -3.06 24.99 7.07
CA GLY A 125 -2.21 26.02 7.69
C GLY A 125 -1.20 25.50 8.70
N HIS A 126 -1.04 24.18 8.82
CA HIS A 126 -0.13 23.56 9.78
C HIS A 126 0.81 22.59 9.13
N TYR A 127 2.01 22.46 9.70
CA TYR A 127 2.91 21.38 9.34
C TYR A 127 2.56 20.15 10.14
N ILE A 128 2.59 19.01 9.51
CA ILE A 128 2.28 17.71 10.11
C ILE A 128 3.46 16.79 9.89
N ASP A 129 3.83 16.06 10.94
CA ASP A 129 4.87 15.04 10.86
C ASP A 129 4.29 13.73 10.37
N GLU A 130 5.15 12.92 9.76
CA GLU A 130 4.83 11.55 9.40
C GLU A 130 5.76 10.60 10.16
N TYR A 131 5.31 9.37 10.36
CA TYR A 131 6.19 8.29 10.78
C TYR A 131 6.71 7.56 9.56
N TYR A 132 7.98 7.19 9.60
CA TYR A 132 8.52 6.15 8.75
C TYR A 132 8.20 4.81 9.39
N MET A 133 7.57 3.91 8.64
CA MET A 133 7.29 2.56 9.10
C MET A 133 7.82 1.55 8.09
N ALA A 134 8.29 0.42 8.59
CA ALA A 134 8.83 -0.62 7.72
C ALA A 134 8.55 -2.01 8.27
N LYS A 135 8.55 -2.97 7.35
CA LYS A 135 8.44 -4.39 7.65
C LYS A 135 9.57 -5.11 6.94
N CYS A 136 10.34 -5.85 7.70
CA CYS A 136 11.41 -6.69 7.15
C CYS A 136 11.03 -8.17 7.29
N PHE A 137 11.30 -8.92 6.25
CA PHE A 137 11.02 -10.35 6.24
C PHE A 137 12.23 -11.16 6.66
#